data_a7fe8b53416d07af8ada913fd1d93206
#
_entry.id   a7fe8b53416d07af8ada913fd1d93206
#
_cell.length_a   1.000
_cell.length_b   1.000
_cell.length_c   1.000
_cell.angle_alpha   90.00
_cell.angle_beta   90.00
_cell.angle_gamma   90.00
#
_symmetry.space_group_name_H-M   'P 1'
#
loop_
_entity.id
_entity.type
_entity.pdbx_description
1 polymer ?
#
loop_
_entity_poly.entity_id
_entity_poly.type
_entity_poly.pdbx_seq_one_letter_code
_entity_poly.pdbx_strand_id
1 'polypeptide(L)'
;MKHLVGKTIVEKVIFMNEEVEVKKLTVKEVFKIQDLIKKSQNKKDEYDDISLIKDVIRMAVSDASEITDEDFNNFPVGELTALSEKVMSIAGLGGANTGN
;
A
#
# COMPACT_ATOMS: atom_id res chain seq x y z
N MET A 1 -9.88 15.68 20.24
CA MET A 1 -10.06 14.77 19.08
C MET A 1 -9.98 15.47 17.76
N LYS A 2 -10.73 16.55 17.61
CA LYS A 2 -10.80 17.20 16.30
C LYS A 2 -9.45 17.70 15.79
N HIS A 3 -8.58 18.11 16.68
CA HIS A 3 -7.24 18.59 16.29
C HIS A 3 -6.35 17.46 15.74
N LEU A 4 -6.77 16.21 15.87
CA LEU A 4 -6.02 15.08 15.33
C LEU A 4 -6.42 14.75 13.90
N VAL A 5 -7.49 15.35 13.40
CA VAL A 5 -7.93 15.10 12.02
C VAL A 5 -6.87 15.63 11.07
N GLY A 6 -6.48 14.78 10.12
CA GLY A 6 -5.45 15.13 9.16
C GLY A 6 -4.02 14.92 9.63
N LYS A 7 -3.83 14.56 10.89
CA LYS A 7 -2.50 14.29 11.40
C LYS A 7 -1.99 12.95 10.84
N THR A 8 -0.78 12.99 10.30
CA THR A 8 -0.20 11.80 9.69
C THR A 8 0.74 11.12 10.66
N ILE A 9 0.59 9.82 10.80
CA ILE A 9 1.49 9.00 11.61
C ILE A 9 2.21 8.07 10.66
N VAL A 10 3.54 7.99 10.80
CA VAL A 10 4.35 7.15 9.93
C VAL A 10 5.03 6.07 10.73
N GLU A 11 5.30 4.96 10.06
CA GLU A 11 6.06 3.85 10.62
C GLU A 11 7.19 3.55 9.65
N LYS A 12 8.36 3.23 10.16
CA LYS A 12 9.51 2.95 9.31
C LYS A 12 9.60 1.46 9.04
N VAL A 13 9.79 1.11 7.78
CA VAL A 13 9.99 -0.29 7.38
C VAL A 13 11.22 -0.37 6.51
N ILE A 14 11.81 -1.56 6.44
CA ILE A 14 12.99 -1.79 5.60
C ILE A 14 12.53 -2.29 4.24
N PHE A 15 12.99 -1.64 3.20
CA PHE A 15 12.74 -2.02 1.82
C PHE A 15 14.07 -2.00 1.08
N MET A 16 14.50 -3.14 0.59
CA MET A 16 15.77 -3.28 -0.13
C MET A 16 16.94 -2.71 0.66
N ASN A 17 16.98 -3.03 1.95
CA ASN A 17 18.05 -2.63 2.90
C ASN A 17 18.04 -1.13 3.22
N GLU A 18 16.98 -0.42 2.89
CA GLU A 18 16.86 0.99 3.24
C GLU A 18 15.59 1.24 4.01
N GLU A 19 15.63 2.22 4.89
CA GLU A 19 14.44 2.63 5.64
C GLU A 19 13.52 3.46 4.76
N VAL A 20 12.26 3.09 4.71
CA VAL A 20 11.25 3.92 4.07
C VAL A 20 10.14 4.21 5.07
N GLU A 21 9.50 5.35 4.91
CA GLU A 21 8.43 5.76 5.78
C GLU A 21 7.09 5.37 5.17
N VAL A 22 6.31 4.63 5.94
CA VAL A 22 4.97 4.21 5.53
C VAL A 22 3.98 4.90 6.44
N LYS A 23 3.08 5.69 5.88
CA LYS A 23 2.09 6.37 6.70
C LYS A 23 0.97 5.42 7.03
N LYS A 24 0.40 5.59 8.22
CA LYS A 24 -0.79 4.86 8.61
C LYS A 24 -1.97 5.47 7.87
N LEU A 25 -2.75 4.63 7.23
CA LEU A 25 -3.80 5.08 6.34
C LEU A 25 -5.04 5.48 7.13
N THR A 26 -5.76 6.46 6.59
CA THR A 26 -7.04 6.87 7.15
C THR A 26 -8.12 5.86 6.77
N VAL A 27 -9.27 5.96 7.42
CA VAL A 27 -10.42 5.11 7.09
C VAL A 27 -10.79 5.27 5.62
N LYS A 28 -10.77 6.49 5.13
CA LYS A 28 -11.10 6.76 3.72
C LYS A 28 -10.14 6.04 2.78
N GLU A 29 -8.86 6.06 3.11
CA GLU A 29 -7.85 5.41 2.29
C GLU A 29 -7.98 3.89 2.35
N VAL A 30 -8.32 3.34 3.51
CA VAL A 30 -8.56 1.91 3.64
C VAL A 30 -9.74 1.48 2.77
N PHE A 31 -10.83 2.25 2.76
CA PHE A 31 -11.96 1.95 1.89
C PHE A 31 -11.54 1.95 0.43
N LYS A 32 -10.69 2.90 0.04
CA LYS A 32 -10.21 2.95 -1.34
C LYS A 32 -9.42 1.70 -1.70
N ILE A 33 -8.57 1.24 -0.78
CA ILE A 33 -7.81 0.01 -1.01
C ILE A 33 -8.73 -1.18 -1.16
N GLN A 34 -9.77 -1.27 -0.33
CA GLN A 34 -10.73 -2.37 -0.42
C GLN A 34 -11.42 -2.38 -1.79
N ASP A 35 -11.75 -1.21 -2.31
CA ASP A 35 -12.34 -1.12 -3.65
C ASP A 35 -11.34 -1.57 -4.72
N LEU A 36 -10.08 -1.21 -4.58
CA LEU A 36 -9.06 -1.64 -5.53
C LEU A 36 -8.84 -3.15 -5.49
N ILE A 37 -8.90 -3.74 -4.30
CA ILE A 37 -8.80 -5.19 -4.17
C ILE A 37 -9.93 -5.87 -4.92
N LYS A 38 -11.15 -5.39 -4.76
CA LYS A 38 -12.29 -5.95 -5.49
C LYS A 38 -12.10 -5.81 -6.99
N LYS A 39 -11.57 -4.67 -7.41
CA LYS A 39 -11.33 -4.42 -8.83
C LYS A 39 -10.29 -5.39 -9.39
N SER A 40 -9.24 -5.69 -8.62
CA SER A 40 -8.21 -6.60 -9.08
C SER A 40 -8.70 -8.04 -9.17
N GLN A 41 -9.75 -8.38 -8.46
CA GLN A 41 -10.32 -9.72 -8.48
C GLN A 41 -11.37 -9.89 -9.57
N ASN A 42 -11.76 -8.82 -10.22
CA ASN A 42 -12.77 -8.86 -11.27
C ASN A 42 -12.09 -9.16 -12.60
N LYS A 43 -12.37 -10.33 -13.16
CA LYS A 43 -11.71 -10.78 -14.39
C LYS A 43 -12.03 -9.90 -15.60
N LYS A 44 -13.09 -9.11 -15.53
CA LYS A 44 -13.44 -8.21 -16.63
C LYS A 44 -12.67 -6.92 -16.61
N ASP A 45 -12.00 -6.62 -15.50
CA ASP A 45 -11.17 -5.43 -15.39
C ASP A 45 -9.75 -5.75 -15.81
N GLU A 46 -9.09 -4.77 -16.39
CA GLU A 46 -7.67 -4.91 -16.71
C GLU A 46 -6.77 -4.57 -15.53
N TYR A 47 -7.38 -4.27 -14.41
CA TYR A 47 -6.65 -3.90 -13.20
C TYR A 47 -6.16 -5.18 -12.52
N ASP A 48 -4.87 -5.45 -12.59
CA ASP A 48 -4.32 -6.69 -12.08
C ASP A 48 -3.65 -6.50 -10.71
N ASP A 49 -3.11 -7.58 -10.17
CA ASP A 49 -2.49 -7.55 -8.85
C ASP A 49 -1.26 -6.65 -8.81
N ILE A 50 -0.53 -6.55 -9.91
CA ILE A 50 0.64 -5.66 -9.96
C ILE A 50 0.20 -4.20 -9.88
N SER A 51 -0.88 -3.86 -10.57
CA SER A 51 -1.43 -2.50 -10.48
C SER A 51 -1.87 -2.18 -9.07
N LEU A 52 -2.49 -3.14 -8.40
CA LEU A 52 -2.90 -2.97 -7.01
C LEU A 52 -1.70 -2.71 -6.11
N ILE A 53 -0.64 -3.50 -6.26
CA ILE A 53 0.58 -3.33 -5.47
C ILE A 53 1.16 -1.92 -5.67
N LYS A 54 1.24 -1.47 -6.91
CA LYS A 54 1.75 -0.12 -7.20
C LYS A 54 0.92 0.97 -6.54
N ASP A 55 -0.40 0.84 -6.64
CA ASP A 55 -1.29 1.87 -6.09
C ASP A 55 -1.25 1.89 -4.57
N VAL A 56 -1.18 0.72 -3.94
CA VAL A 56 -1.07 0.64 -2.49
C VAL A 56 0.21 1.32 -2.01
N ILE A 57 1.33 1.04 -2.68
CA ILE A 57 2.61 1.63 -2.30
C ILE A 57 2.58 3.14 -2.51
N ARG A 58 2.05 3.61 -3.64
CA ARG A 58 1.96 5.05 -3.89
C ARG A 58 1.12 5.77 -2.85
N MET A 59 0.10 5.11 -2.34
CA MET A 59 -0.78 5.72 -1.36
C MET A 59 -0.12 5.84 0.01
N ALA A 60 0.68 4.86 0.39
CA ALA A 60 1.14 4.74 1.76
C ALA A 60 2.60 5.15 1.98
N VAL A 61 3.46 4.92 1.00
CA VAL A 61 4.88 5.23 1.16
C VAL A 61 5.11 6.69 0.83
N SER A 62 5.77 7.41 1.73
CA SER A 62 5.85 8.87 1.66
C SER A 62 6.41 9.42 0.36
N ASP A 63 7.39 8.76 -0.20
CA ASP A 63 8.05 9.28 -1.40
C ASP A 63 7.60 8.57 -2.67
N ALA A 64 6.64 7.67 -2.58
CA ALA A 64 6.33 6.83 -3.73
C ALA A 64 5.36 7.47 -4.71
N SER A 65 4.74 8.58 -4.36
CA SER A 65 3.79 9.22 -5.27
C SER A 65 4.48 9.72 -6.55
N GLU A 66 5.79 9.96 -6.48
CA GLU A 66 6.53 10.44 -7.64
C GLU A 66 7.14 9.30 -8.47
N ILE A 67 6.99 8.06 -8.03
CA ILE A 67 7.56 6.92 -8.74
C ILE A 67 6.65 6.58 -9.93
N THR A 68 7.24 6.51 -11.12
CA THR A 68 6.49 6.18 -12.33
C THR A 68 6.28 4.68 -12.43
N ASP A 69 5.40 4.27 -13.34
CA ASP A 69 5.22 2.83 -13.61
C ASP A 69 6.52 2.22 -14.12
N GLU A 70 7.27 2.95 -14.92
CA GLU A 70 8.54 2.43 -15.41
C GLU A 70 9.52 2.20 -14.27
N ASP A 71 9.56 3.12 -13.31
CA ASP A 71 10.42 2.95 -12.13
C ASP A 71 10.01 1.70 -11.36
N PHE A 72 8.72 1.50 -11.17
CA PHE A 72 8.23 0.30 -10.47
C PHE A 72 8.63 -0.97 -11.21
N ASN A 73 8.60 -0.93 -12.54
CA ASN A 73 8.94 -2.10 -13.33
C ASN A 73 10.40 -2.51 -13.17
N ASN A 74 11.24 -1.62 -12.67
CA ASN A 74 12.65 -1.91 -12.44
C ASN A 74 12.95 -2.42 -11.03
N PHE A 75 11.93 -2.54 -10.17
CA PHE A 75 12.11 -3.15 -8.87
C PHE A 75 11.80 -4.64 -8.95
N PRO A 76 12.47 -5.47 -8.13
CA PRO A 76 12.10 -6.88 -8.04
C PRO A 76 10.67 -7.03 -7.53
N VAL A 77 9.89 -7.87 -8.20
CA VAL A 77 8.48 -8.02 -7.85
C VAL A 77 8.29 -8.54 -6.43
N GLY A 78 9.18 -9.42 -5.98
CA GLY A 78 9.08 -9.95 -4.63
C GLY A 78 9.25 -8.88 -3.57
N GLU A 79 10.13 -7.90 -3.83
CA GLU A 79 10.35 -6.81 -2.90
C GLU A 79 9.13 -5.89 -2.84
N LEU A 80 8.54 -5.60 -4.00
CA LEU A 80 7.33 -4.79 -4.03
C LEU A 80 6.17 -5.48 -3.34
N THR A 81 6.03 -6.78 -3.56
CA THR A 81 4.98 -7.56 -2.90
C THR A 81 5.15 -7.53 -1.39
N ALA A 82 6.36 -7.74 -0.91
CA ALA A 82 6.64 -7.73 0.52
C ALA A 82 6.34 -6.35 1.12
N LEU A 83 6.70 -5.28 0.42
CA LEU A 83 6.42 -3.93 0.91
C LEU A 83 4.92 -3.67 0.97
N SER A 84 4.18 -4.07 -0.06
CA SER A 84 2.74 -3.86 -0.05
C SER A 84 2.06 -4.66 1.06
N GLU A 85 2.57 -5.85 1.37
CA GLU A 85 2.03 -6.63 2.48
C GLU A 85 2.27 -5.95 3.81
N LYS A 86 3.43 -5.32 3.99
CA LYS A 86 3.69 -4.55 5.20
C LYS A 86 2.76 -3.35 5.30
N VAL A 87 2.50 -2.68 4.19
CA VAL A 87 1.55 -1.57 4.17
C VAL A 87 0.17 -2.05 4.59
N MET A 88 -0.28 -3.17 4.03
CA MET A 88 -1.58 -3.74 4.38
C MET A 88 -1.66 -4.09 5.85
N SER A 89 -0.59 -4.68 6.39
CA SER A 89 -0.54 -5.04 7.80
C SER A 89 -0.64 -3.81 8.69
N ILE A 90 0.10 -2.75 8.35
CA ILE A 90 0.06 -1.50 9.11
C ILE A 90 -1.33 -0.88 9.04
N ALA A 91 -2.01 -1.02 7.92
CA ALA A 91 -3.36 -0.51 7.74
C ALA A 91 -4.43 -1.39 8.43
N GLY A 92 -4.03 -2.52 8.97
CA GLY A 92 -4.97 -3.43 9.60
C GLY A 92 -5.70 -4.35 8.65
N LEU A 93 -5.29 -4.39 7.40
CA LEU A 93 -5.96 -5.22 6.39
C LEU A 93 -5.34 -6.60 6.27
N GLY A 94 -4.01 -6.66 6.26
CA GLY A 94 -3.32 -7.92 6.04
C GLY A 94 -3.45 -8.89 7.20
N GLY A 95 -3.40 -8.38 8.40
CA GLY A 95 -3.45 -9.23 9.57
C GLY A 95 -4.79 -9.85 9.81
N ALA A 96 -5.81 -9.20 9.33
CA ALA A 96 -7.17 -9.66 9.62
C ALA A 96 -7.45 -11.01 9.01
N ASN A 97 -6.84 -11.28 7.90
CA ASN A 97 -7.14 -12.53 7.23
C ASN A 97 -6.46 -13.70 7.85
N THR A 98 -5.47 -13.47 8.66
CA THR A 98 -4.83 -14.60 9.30
C THR A 98 -5.48 -14.92 10.60
N GLY A 99 -6.19 -14.06 11.10
CA GLY A 99 -6.81 -14.25 12.32
C GLY A 99 -7.94 -15.09 12.33
N ASN A 100 -8.10 -15.23 11.46
CA ASN A 100 -9.06 -15.78 11.62
C ASN A 100 -9.30 -16.84 11.39
#